data_fc6f4aa926e45c37d05e84602ecaa25c
#
_entry.id   fc6f4aa926e45c37d05e84602ecaa25c
#
_cell.length_a   1.000
_cell.length_b   1.000
_cell.length_c   1.000
_cell.angle_alpha   90.00
_cell.angle_beta   90.00
_cell.angle_gamma   90.00
#
_symmetry.space_group_name_H-M   'P 1'
#
loop_
_entity.id
_entity.type
_entity.pdbx_description
1 polymer ?
#
loop_
_entity_poly.entity_id
_entity_poly.type
_entity_poly.pdbx_seq_one_letter_code
_entity_poly.pdbx_strand_id
1 'polypeptide(L)'
;MGCLVKGMIKYLDPKPRNEEKEYVIRNTNEIYNIRKSENIKLKNSKNHNKKLNAKEKLLIEREEELKKMEDNLMNEKRQFELDKKDYDKQKEKDKKIYEGINSERSSLIKIKSNNEKKEKEIQLMKDKLNKEKDDLEKKKQELINKDNELNEKLGAINNKENKLNEKEESIKNKEAELLINTNIDKNNELEKKMQELIMKENDLNKKMDELKIKEAQFNPILIGLNNIGATCYMNASLQCFSNTKKLTQYFLEHYEPDPKNTMANEYFEVLKNLWNIDNNNKSYSPNSFKEVLSKENPLFAGIQANDSKDLINFLLERFHQELNLATKENGMDNEVNTNMPDQSNEQQMLKLFLDDFKEKFDSPISNLFYGMLETKSQCKGCNVIKYNFQVYSFLEFPLQQVNQYFFNKGARPLVTKDGKNPDIDLYECFEHYGKVDLMTGENQMFCNICNKLNDSAYSTILYSAPTYLIINLNRGKGAVYECKVNFPEQLNIFNFVTFKHGITVYELYAVICHLGPSSMSGHFVAYCRNRIDNKWYLYNDAFVNLCTKPQQYNEGMPYILFYRALKSGRNSDY
;
A
#
# COMPACT_ATOMS: atom_id res chain seq x y z
N MET A 1 14.43 23.19 20.20
CA MET A 1 15.14 23.42 18.91
C MET A 1 16.53 24.08 19.07
N GLY A 2 16.75 25.01 19.98
CA GLY A 2 18.09 25.64 20.17
C GLY A 2 19.20 24.70 20.67
N CYS A 3 18.89 23.63 21.40
CA CYS A 3 19.88 22.69 21.90
C CYS A 3 20.33 21.62 20.90
N LEU A 4 19.48 21.24 19.94
CA LEU A 4 19.82 20.25 18.89
C LEU A 4 20.80 20.80 17.86
N VAL A 5 20.69 22.07 17.54
CA VAL A 5 21.62 22.74 16.60
C VAL A 5 23.01 22.92 17.21
N LYS A 6 23.13 23.17 18.53
CA LYS A 6 24.45 23.25 19.20
C LYS A 6 25.12 21.87 19.35
N GLY A 7 24.37 20.78 19.41
CA GLY A 7 24.90 19.42 19.44
C GLY A 7 25.48 18.97 18.10
N MET A 8 24.84 19.32 16.99
CA MET A 8 25.33 18.98 15.65
C MET A 8 26.60 19.78 15.26
N ILE A 9 26.72 21.03 15.69
CA ILE A 9 27.91 21.84 15.43
C ILE A 9 29.17 21.29 16.13
N LYS A 10 29.02 20.58 17.26
CA LYS A 10 30.14 19.93 17.94
C LYS A 10 30.69 18.69 17.24
N TYR A 11 29.90 18.07 16.34
CA TYR A 11 30.34 16.90 15.58
C TYR A 11 30.90 17.25 14.19
N LEU A 12 30.75 18.49 13.73
CA LEU A 12 31.18 18.92 12.39
C LEU A 12 32.52 19.69 12.37
N ASP A 13 33.21 19.75 13.51
CA ASP A 13 34.56 20.36 13.57
C ASP A 13 35.61 19.32 14.01
N PRO A 14 36.04 18.43 13.10
CA PRO A 14 37.19 17.60 13.36
C PRO A 14 38.41 18.49 13.28
N LYS A 15 38.95 18.90 14.41
CA LYS A 15 40.30 19.45 14.44
C LYS A 15 41.20 18.49 13.67
N PRO A 16 41.92 18.94 12.62
CA PRO A 16 42.89 18.07 11.98
C PRO A 16 43.89 17.65 13.05
N ARG A 17 44.07 16.38 13.23
CA ARG A 17 45.08 15.83 14.13
C ARG A 17 46.45 16.31 13.61
N ASN A 18 46.96 17.37 14.19
CA ASN A 18 48.34 17.84 13.92
C ASN A 18 49.36 16.75 14.23
N GLU A 19 49.01 15.78 15.08
CA GLU A 19 49.87 14.65 15.46
C GLU A 19 50.25 13.75 14.28
N GLU A 20 49.35 13.49 13.32
CA GLU A 20 49.65 12.65 12.14
C GLU A 20 50.58 13.36 11.15
N LYS A 21 50.49 14.70 11.02
CA LYS A 21 51.45 15.45 10.22
C LYS A 21 52.84 15.48 10.83
N GLU A 22 52.94 15.63 12.13
CA GLU A 22 54.23 15.59 12.82
C GLU A 22 54.86 14.18 12.78
N TYR A 23 54.05 13.10 12.87
CA TYR A 23 54.56 11.74 12.77
C TYR A 23 55.17 11.43 11.41
N VAL A 24 54.53 11.79 10.33
CA VAL A 24 55.06 11.58 8.95
C VAL A 24 56.31 12.42 8.73
N ILE A 25 56.39 13.67 9.21
CA ILE A 25 57.59 14.53 9.09
C ILE A 25 58.73 13.99 9.96
N ARG A 26 58.47 13.51 11.18
CA ARG A 26 59.50 12.91 12.04
C ARG A 26 60.11 11.64 11.43
N ASN A 27 59.29 10.74 10.94
CA ASN A 27 59.76 9.50 10.32
C ASN A 27 60.59 9.78 9.07
N THR A 28 60.24 10.72 8.24
CA THR A 28 61.02 11.10 7.05
C THR A 28 62.39 11.68 7.43
N ASN A 29 62.45 12.47 8.49
CA ASN A 29 63.72 13.04 8.99
C ASN A 29 64.61 11.97 9.67
N GLU A 30 64.02 11.01 10.36
CA GLU A 30 64.80 9.88 10.94
C GLU A 30 65.45 9.03 9.87
N ILE A 31 64.73 8.65 8.81
CA ILE A 31 65.26 7.89 7.68
C ILE A 31 66.40 8.64 6.99
N TYR A 32 66.23 9.99 6.79
CA TYR A 32 67.31 10.82 6.22
C TYR A 32 68.55 10.88 7.11
N ASN A 33 68.38 11.00 8.42
CA ASN A 33 69.48 11.05 9.38
C ASN A 33 70.20 9.72 9.52
N ILE A 34 69.49 8.58 9.46
CA ILE A 34 70.08 7.24 9.46
C ILE A 34 70.96 7.03 8.22
N ARG A 35 70.49 7.34 7.03
CA ARG A 35 71.31 7.29 5.79
C ARG A 35 72.55 8.17 5.86
N LYS A 36 72.44 9.34 6.42
CA LYS A 36 73.55 10.28 6.55
C LYS A 36 74.60 9.77 7.54
N SER A 37 74.18 9.15 8.65
CA SER A 37 75.11 8.58 9.66
C SER A 37 75.85 7.36 9.16
N GLU A 38 75.20 6.50 8.40
CA GLU A 38 75.79 5.29 7.83
C GLU A 38 76.76 5.56 6.71
N ASN A 39 76.49 6.52 5.84
CA ASN A 39 77.41 7.01 4.80
C ASN A 39 78.71 7.65 5.36
N ILE A 40 78.61 8.27 6.54
CA ILE A 40 79.79 8.83 7.24
C ILE A 40 80.67 7.72 7.84
N LYS A 41 80.06 6.64 8.34
CA LYS A 41 80.78 5.48 8.89
C LYS A 41 81.52 4.66 7.81
N LEU A 42 80.98 4.61 6.59
CA LEU A 42 81.58 3.90 5.45
C LEU A 42 82.83 4.59 4.90
N LYS A 43 82.98 5.90 5.04
CA LYS A 43 84.17 6.63 4.59
C LYS A 43 85.40 6.48 5.49
N ASN A 44 85.24 6.01 6.73
CA ASN A 44 86.32 5.96 7.71
C ASN A 44 86.96 4.56 8.00
N SER A 45 86.57 3.51 7.29
CA SER A 45 87.14 2.16 7.54
C SER A 45 87.74 1.51 6.28
N LYS A 46 88.89 1.99 5.87
CA LYS A 46 89.72 1.39 4.83
C LYS A 46 90.85 0.44 5.42
N ASN A 47 90.52 -0.41 6.39
CA ASN A 47 91.51 -1.45 6.80
C ASN A 47 90.81 -2.56 7.64
N HIS A 48 90.19 -3.53 7.02
CA HIS A 48 90.03 -4.91 7.51
C HIS A 48 89.15 -5.77 6.59
N ASN A 49 89.83 -6.43 5.61
CA ASN A 49 89.15 -7.23 4.54
C ASN A 49 88.44 -8.53 4.97
N LYS A 50 88.29 -8.80 6.24
CA LYS A 50 87.50 -9.99 6.70
C LYS A 50 86.26 -9.63 7.54
N LYS A 51 86.19 -8.44 8.02
CA LYS A 51 84.92 -7.93 8.65
C LYS A 51 84.06 -7.15 7.68
N LEU A 52 84.61 -6.84 6.47
CA LEU A 52 83.90 -6.08 5.44
C LEU A 52 82.70 -6.84 4.86
N ASN A 53 82.96 -8.14 4.48
CA ASN A 53 81.88 -8.95 3.83
C ASN A 53 80.67 -9.22 4.73
N ALA A 54 80.82 -9.28 6.06
CA ALA A 54 79.70 -9.46 6.96
C ALA A 54 78.96 -8.12 7.20
N LYS A 55 79.71 -7.01 7.19
CA LYS A 55 79.09 -5.67 7.30
C LYS A 55 78.40 -5.24 6.00
N GLU A 56 78.99 -5.61 4.86
CA GLU A 56 78.42 -5.35 3.55
C GLU A 56 77.10 -6.10 3.36
N LYS A 57 77.07 -7.35 3.78
CA LYS A 57 75.80 -8.12 3.77
C LYS A 57 74.75 -7.52 4.69
N LEU A 58 75.15 -7.12 5.88
CA LEU A 58 74.23 -6.42 6.83
C LEU A 58 73.78 -5.06 6.33
N LEU A 59 74.62 -4.36 5.56
CA LEU A 59 74.28 -3.08 4.94
C LEU A 59 73.27 -3.27 3.79
N ILE A 60 73.49 -4.29 2.97
CA ILE A 60 72.55 -4.62 1.89
C ILE A 60 71.20 -5.01 2.47
N GLU A 61 71.18 -5.86 3.50
CA GLU A 61 69.92 -6.23 4.18
C GLU A 61 69.24 -4.99 4.79
N ARG A 62 70.05 -4.06 5.34
CA ARG A 62 69.53 -2.83 5.92
C ARG A 62 69.06 -1.83 4.88
N GLU A 63 69.72 -1.75 3.72
CA GLU A 63 69.25 -0.97 2.58
C GLU A 63 67.95 -1.50 1.98
N GLU A 64 67.80 -2.83 1.92
CA GLU A 64 66.56 -3.45 1.47
C GLU A 64 65.41 -3.17 2.47
N GLU A 65 65.69 -3.22 3.78
CA GLU A 65 64.70 -2.87 4.81
C GLU A 65 64.32 -1.40 4.72
N LEU A 66 65.30 -0.52 4.56
CA LEU A 66 65.05 0.94 4.38
C LEU A 66 64.24 1.23 3.13
N LYS A 67 64.55 0.53 2.04
CA LYS A 67 63.80 0.66 0.80
C LYS A 67 62.36 0.22 0.95
N LYS A 68 62.12 -0.89 1.66
CA LYS A 68 60.78 -1.33 2.00
C LYS A 68 60.04 -0.32 2.87
N MET A 69 60.73 0.29 3.83
CA MET A 69 60.13 1.35 4.67
C MET A 69 59.83 2.61 3.86
N GLU A 70 60.72 2.97 2.91
CA GLU A 70 60.47 4.11 2.02
C GLU A 70 59.27 3.87 1.10
N ASP A 71 59.17 2.66 0.53
CA ASP A 71 58.01 2.27 -0.31
C ASP A 71 56.71 2.29 0.50
N ASN A 72 56.73 1.80 1.73
CA ASN A 72 55.59 1.88 2.62
C ASN A 72 55.21 3.30 2.95
N LEU A 73 56.20 4.15 3.28
CA LEU A 73 55.96 5.54 3.58
C LEU A 73 55.42 6.32 2.36
N MET A 74 55.91 5.95 1.17
CA MET A 74 55.42 6.51 -0.09
C MET A 74 53.93 6.10 -0.34
N ASN A 75 53.60 4.87 -0.01
CA ASN A 75 52.26 4.37 -0.13
C ASN A 75 51.31 5.05 0.90
N GLU A 76 51.78 5.17 2.14
CA GLU A 76 51.02 5.92 3.18
C GLU A 76 50.81 7.38 2.79
N LYS A 77 51.83 8.02 2.24
CA LYS A 77 51.74 9.39 1.74
C LYS A 77 50.74 9.50 0.59
N ARG A 78 50.73 8.53 -0.31
CA ARG A 78 49.76 8.46 -1.41
C ARG A 78 48.32 8.30 -0.85
N GLN A 79 48.16 7.40 0.13
CA GLN A 79 46.87 7.18 0.77
C GLN A 79 46.40 8.47 1.46
N PHE A 80 47.27 9.13 2.20
CA PHE A 80 46.93 10.40 2.86
C PHE A 80 46.51 11.50 1.88
N GLU A 81 47.15 11.57 0.70
CA GLU A 81 46.74 12.53 -0.34
C GLU A 81 45.38 12.19 -0.94
N LEU A 82 45.06 10.91 -1.04
CA LEU A 82 43.74 10.45 -1.47
C LEU A 82 42.67 10.78 -0.42
N ASP A 83 42.96 10.42 0.83
CA ASP A 83 42.06 10.68 1.95
C ASP A 83 41.80 12.19 2.13
N LYS A 84 42.83 13.01 1.93
CA LYS A 84 42.71 14.49 1.92
C LYS A 84 41.79 14.99 0.82
N LYS A 85 41.91 14.42 -0.39
CA LYS A 85 41.04 14.80 -1.51
C LYS A 85 39.59 14.39 -1.24
N ASP A 86 39.38 13.24 -0.61
CA ASP A 86 38.04 12.79 -0.26
C ASP A 86 37.46 13.62 0.90
N TYR A 87 38.29 14.02 1.85
CA TYR A 87 37.93 14.97 2.90
C TYR A 87 37.50 16.34 2.34
N ASP A 88 38.28 16.89 1.41
CA ASP A 88 37.95 18.16 0.80
C ASP A 88 36.65 18.10 -0.02
N LYS A 89 36.42 16.98 -0.72
CA LYS A 89 35.15 16.71 -1.39
C LYS A 89 33.97 16.58 -0.42
N GLN A 90 34.19 15.93 0.72
CA GLN A 90 33.17 15.82 1.75
C GLN A 90 32.85 17.18 2.36
N LYS A 91 33.86 17.95 2.66
CA LYS A 91 33.72 19.35 3.18
C LYS A 91 32.92 20.24 2.23
N GLU A 92 33.12 20.08 0.92
CA GLU A 92 32.35 20.86 -0.07
C GLU A 92 30.88 20.40 -0.11
N LYS A 93 30.65 19.09 0.04
CA LYS A 93 29.28 18.54 0.18
C LYS A 93 28.60 19.05 1.44
N ASP A 94 29.30 19.02 2.56
CA ASP A 94 28.79 19.48 3.85
C ASP A 94 28.47 20.99 3.81
N LYS A 95 29.27 21.79 3.11
CA LYS A 95 29.00 23.21 2.89
C LYS A 95 27.68 23.41 2.11
N LYS A 96 27.48 22.65 1.04
CA LYS A 96 26.22 22.70 0.26
C LYS A 96 25.01 22.28 1.08
N ILE A 97 25.19 21.26 1.93
CA ILE A 97 24.14 20.81 2.86
C ILE A 97 23.80 21.93 3.87
N TYR A 98 24.85 22.61 4.41
CA TYR A 98 24.65 23.72 5.34
C TYR A 98 23.92 24.92 4.71
N GLU A 99 24.25 25.24 3.46
CA GLU A 99 23.54 26.26 2.69
C GLU A 99 22.08 25.87 2.43
N GLY A 100 21.85 24.59 2.11
CA GLY A 100 20.49 24.01 1.99
C GLY A 100 19.68 24.14 3.28
N ILE A 101 20.26 23.73 4.40
CA ILE A 101 19.63 23.83 5.72
C ILE A 101 19.28 25.29 6.08
N ASN A 102 20.12 26.24 5.76
CA ASN A 102 19.84 27.66 6.00
C ASN A 102 18.69 28.20 5.13
N SER A 103 18.59 27.69 3.89
CA SER A 103 17.46 28.00 3.01
C SER A 103 16.15 27.44 3.55
N GLU A 104 16.18 26.17 3.99
CA GLU A 104 15.02 25.54 4.62
C GLU A 104 14.61 26.22 5.94
N ARG A 105 15.59 26.61 6.76
CA ARG A 105 15.34 27.37 7.99
C ARG A 105 14.60 28.68 7.70
N SER A 106 15.00 29.37 6.63
CA SER A 106 14.32 30.59 6.21
C SER A 106 12.88 30.35 5.75
N SER A 107 12.68 29.22 5.08
CA SER A 107 11.34 28.77 4.67
C SER A 107 10.48 28.39 5.86
N LEU A 108 11.05 27.70 6.85
CA LEU A 108 10.36 27.33 8.10
C LEU A 108 9.94 28.56 8.93
N ILE A 109 10.76 29.61 8.93
CA ILE A 109 10.39 30.87 9.61
C ILE A 109 9.17 31.51 8.93
N LYS A 110 9.13 31.48 7.58
CA LYS A 110 7.95 31.96 6.83
C LYS A 110 6.71 31.11 7.10
N ILE A 111 6.88 29.79 7.16
CA ILE A 111 5.78 28.85 7.50
C ILE A 111 5.28 29.13 8.91
N LYS A 112 6.20 29.34 9.89
CA LYS A 112 5.81 29.66 11.26
C LYS A 112 5.00 30.95 11.34
N SER A 113 5.44 31.99 10.64
CA SER A 113 4.69 33.26 10.56
C SER A 113 3.30 33.09 9.92
N ASN A 114 3.21 32.23 8.88
CA ASN A 114 1.92 31.92 8.27
C ASN A 114 1.01 31.08 9.18
N ASN A 115 1.60 30.17 9.95
CA ASN A 115 0.85 29.39 10.92
C ASN A 115 0.29 30.26 12.06
N GLU A 116 1.09 31.21 12.57
CA GLU A 116 0.61 32.18 13.57
C GLU A 116 -0.55 33.06 13.04
N LYS A 117 -0.53 33.39 11.72
CA LYS A 117 -1.69 34.05 11.08
C LYS A 117 -2.91 33.12 11.02
N LYS A 118 -2.70 31.87 10.60
CA LYS A 118 -3.78 30.88 10.57
C LYS A 118 -4.34 30.56 11.95
N GLU A 119 -3.50 30.53 12.98
CA GLU A 119 -3.98 30.35 14.37
C GLU A 119 -4.91 31.46 14.80
N LYS A 120 -4.59 32.72 14.43
CA LYS A 120 -5.48 33.86 14.69
C LYS A 120 -6.81 33.77 13.91
N GLU A 121 -6.73 33.32 12.65
CA GLU A 121 -7.94 33.08 11.84
C GLU A 121 -8.78 31.94 12.43
N ILE A 122 -8.16 30.86 12.88
CA ILE A 122 -8.82 29.74 13.54
C ILE A 122 -9.47 30.21 14.85
N GLN A 123 -8.79 31.07 15.62
CA GLN A 123 -9.38 31.59 16.85
C GLN A 123 -10.60 32.47 16.53
N LEU A 124 -10.52 33.30 15.51
CA LEU A 124 -11.67 34.10 15.07
C LEU A 124 -12.84 33.25 14.57
N MET A 125 -12.53 32.13 13.88
CA MET A 125 -13.56 31.16 13.48
C MET A 125 -14.18 30.44 14.68
N LYS A 126 -13.37 30.09 15.69
CA LYS A 126 -13.87 29.48 16.93
C LYS A 126 -14.84 30.42 17.67
N ASP A 127 -14.48 31.70 17.73
CA ASP A 127 -15.34 32.69 18.40
C ASP A 127 -16.67 32.87 17.63
N LYS A 128 -16.63 32.87 16.28
CA LYS A 128 -17.85 32.86 15.47
C LYS A 128 -18.68 31.60 15.68
N LEU A 129 -18.02 30.43 15.69
CA LEU A 129 -18.69 29.14 15.90
C LEU A 129 -19.36 29.07 17.29
N ASN A 130 -18.68 29.59 18.32
CA ASN A 130 -19.28 29.66 19.66
C ASN A 130 -20.54 30.55 19.67
N LYS A 131 -20.48 31.68 18.98
CA LYS A 131 -21.65 32.57 18.85
C LYS A 131 -22.81 31.91 18.11
N GLU A 132 -22.51 31.19 17.01
CA GLU A 132 -23.51 30.42 16.28
C GLU A 132 -24.08 29.28 17.14
N LYS A 133 -23.25 28.66 17.98
CA LYS A 133 -23.67 27.63 18.92
C LYS A 133 -24.63 28.19 19.96
N ASP A 134 -24.33 29.35 20.51
CA ASP A 134 -25.21 30.02 21.48
C ASP A 134 -26.56 30.44 20.84
N ASP A 135 -26.50 30.90 19.58
CA ASP A 135 -27.72 31.22 18.81
C ASP A 135 -28.54 29.95 18.46
N LEU A 136 -27.85 28.84 18.21
CA LEU A 136 -28.49 27.54 18.00
C LEU A 136 -29.16 27.02 19.30
N GLU A 137 -28.50 27.19 20.44
CA GLU A 137 -29.06 26.75 21.72
C GLU A 137 -30.30 27.60 22.10
N LYS A 138 -30.28 28.90 21.79
CA LYS A 138 -31.49 29.76 21.93
C LYS A 138 -32.63 29.26 21.03
N LYS A 139 -32.33 28.98 19.75
CA LYS A 139 -33.34 28.43 18.83
C LYS A 139 -33.86 27.06 19.26
N LYS A 140 -32.99 26.24 19.83
CA LYS A 140 -33.39 24.96 20.39
C LYS A 140 -34.33 25.12 21.56
N GLN A 141 -34.06 26.10 22.45
CA GLN A 141 -34.95 26.39 23.57
C GLN A 141 -36.30 26.94 23.10
N GLU A 142 -36.30 27.78 22.07
CA GLU A 142 -37.55 28.27 21.43
C GLU A 142 -38.35 27.12 20.80
N LEU A 143 -37.67 26.15 20.19
CA LEU A 143 -38.31 24.94 19.65
C LEU A 143 -38.89 24.06 20.74
N ILE A 144 -38.18 23.88 21.87
CA ILE A 144 -38.67 23.13 23.03
C ILE A 144 -39.93 23.80 23.59
N ASN A 145 -39.93 25.14 23.69
CA ASN A 145 -41.12 25.87 24.15
C ASN A 145 -42.28 25.70 23.18
N LYS A 146 -42.05 25.75 21.87
CA LYS A 146 -43.07 25.45 20.85
C LYS A 146 -43.58 24.02 20.90
N ASP A 147 -42.68 23.08 21.17
CA ASP A 147 -43.05 21.67 21.32
C ASP A 147 -43.94 21.46 22.54
N ASN A 148 -43.62 22.13 23.66
CA ASN A 148 -44.49 22.14 24.84
C ASN A 148 -45.87 22.74 24.57
N GLU A 149 -45.94 23.89 23.85
CA GLU A 149 -47.21 24.47 23.41
C GLU A 149 -47.98 23.55 22.45
N LEU A 150 -47.27 22.83 21.57
CA LEU A 150 -47.87 21.83 20.68
C LEU A 150 -48.42 20.64 21.47
N ASN A 151 -47.70 20.19 22.47
CA ASN A 151 -48.12 19.08 23.34
C ASN A 151 -49.34 19.47 24.18
N GLU A 152 -49.43 20.73 24.68
CA GLU A 152 -50.66 21.23 25.31
C GLU A 152 -51.85 21.30 24.34
N LYS A 153 -51.60 21.73 23.09
CA LYS A 153 -52.63 21.72 22.05
C LYS A 153 -53.03 20.31 21.65
N LEU A 154 -52.03 19.40 21.58
CA LEU A 154 -52.29 17.99 21.34
C LEU A 154 -53.12 17.35 22.46
N GLY A 155 -52.81 17.68 23.72
CA GLY A 155 -53.62 17.28 24.88
C GLY A 155 -55.07 17.81 24.80
N ALA A 156 -55.26 19.06 24.35
CA ALA A 156 -56.58 19.63 24.12
C ALA A 156 -57.32 18.98 22.94
N ILE A 157 -56.59 18.59 21.89
CA ILE A 157 -57.13 17.84 20.74
C ILE A 157 -57.52 16.41 21.18
N ASN A 158 -56.66 15.72 21.91
CA ASN A 158 -56.95 14.38 22.42
C ASN A 158 -58.18 14.37 23.34
N ASN A 159 -58.35 15.44 24.15
CA ASN A 159 -59.57 15.59 24.97
C ASN A 159 -60.83 15.85 24.13
N LYS A 160 -60.66 16.53 22.96
CA LYS A 160 -61.79 16.68 22.01
C LYS A 160 -62.05 15.39 21.26
N GLU A 161 -60.99 14.67 20.91
CA GLU A 161 -61.03 13.36 20.24
C GLU A 161 -61.69 12.31 21.14
N ASN A 162 -61.38 12.29 22.44
CA ASN A 162 -62.03 11.42 23.40
C ASN A 162 -63.53 11.73 23.49
N LYS A 163 -63.93 13.01 23.49
CA LYS A 163 -65.34 13.42 23.44
C LYS A 163 -66.04 13.10 22.11
N LEU A 164 -65.27 13.10 21.00
CA LEU A 164 -65.75 12.64 19.71
C LEU A 164 -65.88 11.13 19.69
N ASN A 165 -64.90 10.42 20.24
CA ASN A 165 -64.90 8.95 20.35
C ASN A 165 -66.09 8.48 21.20
N GLU A 166 -66.42 9.15 22.32
CA GLU A 166 -67.61 8.88 23.09
C GLU A 166 -68.92 9.07 22.28
N LYS A 167 -68.93 10.09 21.39
CA LYS A 167 -70.04 10.29 20.46
C LYS A 167 -70.07 9.29 19.32
N GLU A 168 -68.86 8.94 18.79
CA GLU A 168 -68.71 7.89 17.78
C GLU A 168 -69.07 6.50 18.33
N GLU A 169 -68.73 6.22 19.58
CA GLU A 169 -69.11 4.98 20.25
C GLU A 169 -70.61 4.88 20.41
N SER A 170 -71.28 6.01 20.71
CA SER A 170 -72.74 6.10 20.73
C SER A 170 -73.39 5.94 19.35
N ILE A 171 -72.67 6.35 18.29
CA ILE A 171 -73.13 6.14 16.89
C ILE A 171 -72.80 4.74 16.43
N LYS A 172 -71.58 4.23 16.76
CA LYS A 172 -71.19 2.85 16.48
C LYS A 172 -72.09 1.80 17.13
N ASN A 173 -72.60 2.05 18.35
CA ASN A 173 -73.57 1.20 19.00
C ASN A 173 -74.91 1.19 18.28
N LYS A 174 -75.27 2.26 17.54
CA LYS A 174 -76.44 2.27 16.66
C LYS A 174 -76.20 1.69 15.26
N GLU A 175 -74.96 1.78 14.76
CA GLU A 175 -74.55 1.20 13.49
C GLU A 175 -74.18 -0.28 13.65
N ALA A 176 -73.67 -0.71 14.84
CA ALA A 176 -73.34 -2.09 15.14
C ALA A 176 -74.54 -3.03 15.11
N GLU A 177 -75.78 -2.54 15.43
CA GLU A 177 -77.01 -3.32 15.24
C GLU A 177 -77.34 -3.52 13.75
N LEU A 178 -76.86 -2.66 12.85
CA LEU A 178 -77.10 -2.76 11.40
C LEU A 178 -75.99 -3.49 10.63
N LEU A 179 -74.76 -3.59 11.21
CA LEU A 179 -73.57 -4.16 10.54
C LEU A 179 -73.19 -5.58 10.97
N ILE A 180 -73.90 -6.15 11.96
CA ILE A 180 -73.60 -7.50 12.49
C ILE A 180 -73.76 -8.58 11.44
N ASN A 181 -74.55 -8.42 10.41
CA ASN A 181 -74.81 -9.45 9.40
C ASN A 181 -73.90 -9.40 8.15
N THR A 182 -73.03 -8.34 7.97
CA THR A 182 -72.20 -8.27 6.75
C THR A 182 -70.69 -8.39 6.99
N ASN A 183 -70.21 -8.40 8.24
CA ASN A 183 -68.78 -8.43 8.54
C ASN A 183 -68.22 -9.76 9.01
N ILE A 184 -69.06 -10.77 9.28
CA ILE A 184 -68.61 -12.11 9.69
C ILE A 184 -67.85 -12.79 8.56
N ASP A 185 -68.29 -12.64 7.31
CA ASP A 185 -67.61 -13.29 6.16
C ASP A 185 -66.26 -12.65 5.82
N LYS A 186 -66.11 -11.31 6.00
CA LYS A 186 -64.83 -10.63 5.75
C LYS A 186 -63.78 -10.89 6.82
N ASN A 187 -64.17 -10.99 8.09
CA ASN A 187 -63.23 -11.35 9.16
C ASN A 187 -62.75 -12.77 9.06
N ASN A 188 -63.64 -13.72 8.68
CA ASN A 188 -63.24 -15.11 8.43
C ASN A 188 -62.26 -15.24 7.24
N GLU A 189 -62.43 -14.39 6.19
CA GLU A 189 -61.50 -14.39 5.07
C GLU A 189 -60.16 -13.74 5.44
N LEU A 190 -60.14 -12.70 6.30
CA LEU A 190 -58.93 -12.05 6.82
C LEU A 190 -58.15 -12.96 7.77
N GLU A 191 -58.88 -13.66 8.68
CA GLU A 191 -58.25 -14.67 9.56
C GLU A 191 -57.65 -15.83 8.77
N LYS A 192 -58.36 -16.29 7.72
CA LYS A 192 -57.85 -17.32 6.83
C LYS A 192 -56.59 -16.89 6.10
N LYS A 193 -56.54 -15.63 5.58
CA LYS A 193 -55.32 -15.05 4.95
C LYS A 193 -54.20 -14.88 5.96
N MET A 194 -54.49 -14.49 7.18
CA MET A 194 -53.49 -14.34 8.24
C MET A 194 -52.91 -15.69 8.66
N GLN A 195 -53.73 -16.72 8.77
CA GLN A 195 -53.27 -18.10 9.01
C GLN A 195 -52.43 -18.64 7.85
N GLU A 196 -52.80 -18.34 6.59
CA GLU A 196 -51.99 -18.69 5.42
C GLU A 196 -50.62 -17.94 5.39
N LEU A 197 -50.58 -16.69 5.83
CA LEU A 197 -49.31 -15.91 5.96
C LEU A 197 -48.42 -16.47 7.08
N ILE A 198 -49.00 -16.82 8.23
CA ILE A 198 -48.28 -17.44 9.35
C ILE A 198 -47.74 -18.82 8.93
N MET A 199 -48.52 -19.61 8.18
CA MET A 199 -48.03 -20.88 7.64
C MET A 199 -46.89 -20.69 6.66
N LYS A 200 -46.97 -19.69 5.78
CA LYS A 200 -45.86 -19.33 4.84
C LYS A 200 -44.62 -18.86 5.57
N GLU A 201 -44.79 -18.04 6.61
CA GLU A 201 -43.68 -17.56 7.44
C GLU A 201 -42.98 -18.70 8.18
N ASN A 202 -43.75 -19.63 8.74
CA ASN A 202 -43.25 -20.84 9.40
C ASN A 202 -42.55 -21.76 8.40
N ASP A 203 -43.06 -21.91 7.18
CA ASP A 203 -42.43 -22.71 6.12
C ASP A 203 -41.14 -22.06 5.62
N LEU A 204 -41.12 -20.72 5.53
CA LEU A 204 -39.91 -19.94 5.19
C LEU A 204 -38.83 -20.04 6.28
N ASN A 205 -39.25 -19.97 7.56
CA ASN A 205 -38.34 -20.12 8.69
C ASN A 205 -37.77 -21.55 8.76
N LYS A 206 -38.60 -22.55 8.50
CA LYS A 206 -38.17 -23.95 8.41
C LYS A 206 -37.17 -24.16 7.26
N LYS A 207 -37.43 -23.60 6.08
CA LYS A 207 -36.48 -23.61 4.94
C LYS A 207 -35.20 -22.89 5.27
N MET A 208 -35.27 -21.76 6.00
CA MET A 208 -34.10 -21.00 6.43
C MET A 208 -33.27 -21.78 7.45
N ASP A 209 -33.91 -22.49 8.37
CA ASP A 209 -33.22 -23.38 9.32
C ASP A 209 -32.67 -24.65 8.65
N GLU A 210 -33.34 -25.20 7.66
CA GLU A 210 -32.82 -26.28 6.82
C GLU A 210 -31.62 -25.82 5.98
N LEU A 211 -31.63 -24.58 5.48
CA LEU A 211 -30.48 -23.97 4.81
C LEU A 211 -29.31 -23.71 5.77
N LYS A 212 -29.57 -23.23 6.98
CA LYS A 212 -28.55 -23.09 8.04
C LYS A 212 -27.95 -24.43 8.46
N ILE A 213 -28.77 -25.48 8.57
CA ILE A 213 -28.31 -26.85 8.86
C ILE A 213 -27.48 -27.39 7.69
N LYS A 214 -27.89 -27.15 6.44
CA LYS A 214 -27.10 -27.48 5.26
C LYS A 214 -25.79 -26.69 5.19
N GLU A 215 -25.80 -25.38 5.47
CA GLU A 215 -24.57 -24.57 5.59
C GLU A 215 -23.66 -25.07 6.73
N ALA A 216 -24.20 -25.49 7.86
CA ALA A 216 -23.44 -26.07 8.97
C ALA A 216 -22.88 -27.47 8.68
N GLN A 217 -23.44 -28.19 7.73
CA GLN A 217 -22.99 -29.51 7.28
C GLN A 217 -21.99 -29.44 6.11
N PHE A 218 -21.79 -28.28 5.50
CA PHE A 218 -20.78 -28.11 4.47
C PHE A 218 -19.38 -28.08 5.12
N ASN A 219 -18.72 -29.23 5.09
CA ASN A 219 -17.29 -29.27 5.36
C ASN A 219 -16.59 -28.38 4.33
N PRO A 220 -15.72 -27.44 4.76
CA PRO A 220 -14.97 -26.62 3.81
C PRO A 220 -14.12 -27.52 2.92
N ILE A 221 -14.13 -27.26 1.62
CA ILE A 221 -13.22 -27.94 0.70
C ILE A 221 -11.84 -27.33 0.91
N LEU A 222 -10.90 -28.17 1.36
CA LEU A 222 -9.55 -27.75 1.77
C LEU A 222 -8.52 -28.58 1.01
N ILE A 223 -8.24 -28.19 -0.23
CA ILE A 223 -7.26 -28.84 -1.09
C ILE A 223 -6.02 -27.95 -1.21
N GLY A 224 -4.87 -28.49 -0.80
CA GLY A 224 -3.57 -27.84 -0.98
C GLY A 224 -3.05 -27.93 -2.41
N LEU A 225 -1.94 -27.28 -2.70
CA LEU A 225 -1.24 -27.36 -3.98
C LEU A 225 0.16 -27.94 -3.75
N ASN A 226 0.50 -29.00 -4.44
CA ASN A 226 1.84 -29.59 -4.31
C ASN A 226 2.91 -28.63 -4.83
N ASN A 227 4.03 -28.54 -4.13
CA ASN A 227 5.20 -27.83 -4.61
C ASN A 227 5.91 -28.70 -5.66
N ILE A 228 5.87 -28.27 -6.91
CA ILE A 228 6.37 -29.00 -8.07
C ILE A 228 7.73 -28.46 -8.58
N GLY A 229 8.48 -27.77 -7.70
CA GLY A 229 9.80 -27.21 -7.99
C GLY A 229 9.85 -25.72 -7.69
N ALA A 230 10.10 -25.37 -6.40
CA ALA A 230 10.14 -23.97 -5.89
C ALA A 230 8.90 -23.14 -6.28
N THR A 231 7.71 -23.76 -6.34
CA THR A 231 6.45 -23.13 -6.77
C THR A 231 5.58 -22.61 -5.61
N CYS A 232 6.12 -22.44 -4.42
CA CYS A 232 5.39 -21.90 -3.27
C CYS A 232 4.76 -20.53 -3.55
N TYR A 233 5.46 -19.66 -4.29
CA TYR A 233 4.94 -18.37 -4.73
C TYR A 233 3.69 -18.51 -5.60
N MET A 234 3.69 -19.49 -6.49
CA MET A 234 2.56 -19.80 -7.36
C MET A 234 1.40 -20.39 -6.56
N ASN A 235 1.69 -21.35 -5.69
CA ASN A 235 0.69 -21.99 -4.85
C ASN A 235 -0.01 -20.98 -3.94
N ALA A 236 0.76 -20.11 -3.27
CA ALA A 236 0.19 -19.06 -2.42
C ALA A 236 -0.70 -18.09 -3.23
N SER A 237 -0.27 -17.67 -4.41
CA SER A 237 -1.04 -16.78 -5.29
C SER A 237 -2.34 -17.44 -5.77
N LEU A 238 -2.27 -18.68 -6.23
CA LEU A 238 -3.44 -19.44 -6.70
C LEU A 238 -4.45 -19.67 -5.57
N GLN A 239 -4.00 -19.95 -4.34
CA GLN A 239 -4.89 -20.10 -3.20
C GLN A 239 -5.60 -18.78 -2.85
N CYS A 240 -4.92 -17.64 -2.91
CA CYS A 240 -5.55 -16.33 -2.70
C CYS A 240 -6.61 -16.04 -3.78
N PHE A 241 -6.30 -16.29 -5.04
CA PHE A 241 -7.25 -16.11 -6.13
C PHE A 241 -8.42 -17.09 -6.04
N SER A 242 -8.18 -18.36 -5.68
CA SER A 242 -9.24 -19.35 -5.54
C SER A 242 -10.22 -19.02 -4.39
N ASN A 243 -9.76 -18.30 -3.37
CA ASN A 243 -10.59 -17.78 -2.29
C ASN A 243 -11.18 -16.38 -2.59
N THR A 244 -10.91 -15.81 -3.77
CA THR A 244 -11.56 -14.60 -4.26
C THR A 244 -12.95 -14.93 -4.80
N LYS A 245 -13.98 -14.80 -3.94
CA LYS A 245 -15.32 -15.36 -4.14
C LYS A 245 -15.90 -15.09 -5.52
N LYS A 246 -15.97 -13.84 -5.98
CA LYS A 246 -16.58 -13.49 -7.28
C LYS A 246 -15.76 -13.99 -8.47
N LEU A 247 -14.43 -13.98 -8.37
CA LEU A 247 -13.55 -14.51 -9.41
C LEU A 247 -13.75 -16.01 -9.58
N THR A 248 -13.71 -16.75 -8.47
CA THR A 248 -13.92 -18.21 -8.48
C THR A 248 -15.32 -18.56 -8.93
N GLN A 249 -16.32 -17.79 -8.51
CA GLN A 249 -17.70 -17.97 -8.97
C GLN A 249 -17.81 -17.77 -10.48
N TYR A 250 -17.22 -16.71 -11.01
CA TYR A 250 -17.19 -16.49 -12.47
C TYR A 250 -16.61 -17.69 -13.21
N PHE A 251 -15.45 -18.18 -12.79
CA PHE A 251 -14.81 -19.32 -13.46
C PHE A 251 -15.59 -20.62 -13.34
N LEU A 252 -16.18 -20.92 -12.19
CA LEU A 252 -16.88 -22.18 -11.98
C LEU A 252 -18.31 -22.21 -12.53
N GLU A 253 -18.97 -21.04 -12.64
CA GLU A 253 -20.40 -20.96 -12.98
C GLU A 253 -20.64 -20.35 -14.39
N HIS A 254 -19.72 -19.52 -14.91
CA HIS A 254 -19.95 -18.72 -16.11
C HIS A 254 -18.86 -18.86 -17.18
N TYR A 255 -17.68 -19.32 -16.81
CA TYR A 255 -16.59 -19.44 -17.76
C TYR A 255 -16.72 -20.69 -18.62
N GLU A 256 -16.65 -20.49 -19.95
CA GLU A 256 -16.55 -21.56 -20.93
C GLU A 256 -15.13 -21.57 -21.54
N PRO A 257 -14.42 -22.71 -21.49
CA PRO A 257 -13.07 -22.78 -22.06
C PRO A 257 -13.03 -22.45 -23.56
N ASP A 258 -12.17 -21.52 -23.94
CA ASP A 258 -11.86 -21.18 -25.32
C ASP A 258 -10.39 -21.56 -25.60
N PRO A 259 -10.06 -22.26 -26.70
CA PRO A 259 -8.68 -22.59 -27.07
C PRO A 259 -7.70 -21.41 -27.11
N LYS A 260 -8.22 -20.16 -27.27
CA LYS A 260 -7.41 -18.94 -27.25
C LYS A 260 -7.02 -18.49 -25.84
N ASN A 261 -7.75 -18.92 -24.83
CA ASN A 261 -7.62 -18.48 -23.45
C ASN A 261 -6.73 -19.44 -22.66
N THR A 262 -5.46 -19.50 -23.00
CA THR A 262 -4.53 -20.51 -22.49
C THR A 262 -4.38 -20.50 -20.98
N MET A 263 -4.10 -19.33 -20.37
CA MET A 263 -3.93 -19.21 -18.91
C MET A 263 -5.26 -19.30 -18.16
N ALA A 264 -6.33 -18.74 -18.70
CA ALA A 264 -7.66 -18.81 -18.09
C ALA A 264 -8.18 -20.27 -18.06
N ASN A 265 -7.96 -21.05 -19.11
CA ASN A 265 -8.29 -22.47 -19.15
C ASN A 265 -7.54 -23.25 -18.07
N GLU A 266 -6.24 -23.04 -17.93
CA GLU A 266 -5.43 -23.71 -16.92
C GLU A 266 -5.83 -23.31 -15.49
N TYR A 267 -6.14 -22.03 -15.29
CA TYR A 267 -6.66 -21.58 -13.99
C TYR A 267 -8.03 -22.17 -13.68
N PHE A 268 -8.90 -22.29 -14.66
CA PHE A 268 -10.19 -22.98 -14.52
C PHE A 268 -10.00 -24.45 -14.11
N GLU A 269 -9.05 -25.17 -14.71
CA GLU A 269 -8.73 -26.54 -14.31
C GLU A 269 -8.18 -26.62 -12.87
N VAL A 270 -7.33 -25.66 -12.46
CA VAL A 270 -6.89 -25.56 -11.07
C VAL A 270 -8.10 -25.37 -10.14
N LEU A 271 -9.01 -24.45 -10.46
CA LEU A 271 -10.21 -24.22 -9.65
C LEU A 271 -11.14 -25.43 -9.54
N LYS A 272 -11.36 -26.14 -10.65
CA LYS A 272 -12.13 -27.39 -10.66
C LYS A 272 -11.56 -28.42 -9.68
N ASN A 273 -10.23 -28.53 -9.64
CA ASN A 273 -9.56 -29.45 -8.70
C ASN A 273 -9.60 -28.95 -7.25
N LEU A 274 -9.45 -27.63 -7.02
CA LEU A 274 -9.48 -27.06 -5.68
C LEU A 274 -10.88 -27.04 -5.03
N TRP A 275 -11.94 -27.00 -5.84
CA TRP A 275 -13.33 -26.87 -5.37
C TRP A 275 -14.20 -28.08 -5.70
N ASN A 276 -13.57 -29.22 -6.05
CA ASN A 276 -14.30 -30.46 -6.31
C ASN A 276 -14.72 -31.15 -5.00
N ILE A 277 -16.02 -31.23 -4.77
CA ILE A 277 -16.62 -31.85 -3.58
C ILE A 277 -16.36 -33.39 -3.53
N ASP A 278 -16.28 -34.03 -4.69
CA ASP A 278 -16.09 -35.46 -4.82
C ASP A 278 -14.62 -35.90 -4.70
N ASN A 279 -13.71 -34.91 -4.60
CA ASN A 279 -12.27 -35.18 -4.57
C ASN A 279 -11.82 -35.50 -3.13
N ASN A 280 -11.50 -36.75 -2.86
CA ASN A 280 -10.91 -37.18 -1.60
C ASN A 280 -9.43 -36.81 -1.45
N ASN A 281 -8.82 -36.19 -2.45
CA ASN A 281 -7.44 -35.76 -2.41
C ASN A 281 -7.26 -34.53 -1.51
N LYS A 282 -6.25 -34.56 -0.68
CA LYS A 282 -5.88 -33.43 0.17
C LYS A 282 -5.07 -32.35 -0.55
N SER A 283 -4.52 -32.67 -1.73
CA SER A 283 -3.70 -31.76 -2.52
C SER A 283 -3.78 -32.08 -4.02
N TYR A 284 -3.48 -31.06 -4.83
CA TYR A 284 -3.43 -31.11 -6.29
C TYR A 284 -2.07 -30.64 -6.80
N SER A 285 -1.59 -31.21 -7.92
CA SER A 285 -0.34 -30.82 -8.56
C SER A 285 -0.63 -29.99 -9.81
N PRO A 286 -0.41 -28.67 -9.83
CA PRO A 286 -0.76 -27.80 -10.94
C PRO A 286 0.32 -27.81 -12.05
N ASN A 287 0.68 -29.01 -12.55
CA ASN A 287 1.76 -29.18 -13.54
C ASN A 287 1.44 -28.49 -14.86
N SER A 288 0.22 -28.68 -15.40
CA SER A 288 -0.20 -28.10 -16.67
C SER A 288 -0.22 -26.56 -16.58
N PHE A 289 -0.76 -26.02 -15.48
CA PHE A 289 -0.72 -24.58 -15.21
C PHE A 289 0.71 -24.04 -15.23
N LYS A 290 1.64 -24.71 -14.54
CA LYS A 290 3.06 -24.31 -14.50
C LYS A 290 3.72 -24.41 -15.87
N GLU A 291 3.40 -25.41 -16.65
CA GLU A 291 3.92 -25.57 -18.01
C GLU A 291 3.47 -24.42 -18.92
N VAL A 292 2.16 -24.10 -18.93
CA VAL A 292 1.63 -23.00 -19.73
C VAL A 292 2.18 -21.67 -19.23
N LEU A 293 2.20 -21.44 -17.93
CA LEU A 293 2.81 -20.24 -17.33
C LEU A 293 4.25 -20.02 -17.78
N SER A 294 5.04 -21.10 -17.82
CA SER A 294 6.46 -21.05 -18.24
C SER A 294 6.63 -20.77 -19.73
N LYS A 295 5.67 -21.16 -20.56
CA LYS A 295 5.66 -20.86 -21.99
C LYS A 295 5.24 -19.41 -22.27
N GLU A 296 4.22 -18.94 -21.56
CA GLU A 296 3.67 -17.60 -21.72
C GLU A 296 4.62 -16.50 -21.20
N ASN A 297 5.33 -16.78 -20.11
CA ASN A 297 6.28 -15.83 -19.54
C ASN A 297 7.58 -16.53 -19.07
N PRO A 298 8.71 -16.27 -19.79
CA PRO A 298 10.02 -16.86 -19.46
C PRO A 298 10.52 -16.56 -18.04
N LEU A 299 10.04 -15.51 -17.39
CA LEU A 299 10.34 -15.19 -15.98
C LEU A 299 10.01 -16.38 -15.08
N PHE A 300 8.91 -17.08 -15.37
CA PHE A 300 8.44 -18.22 -14.58
C PHE A 300 8.94 -19.57 -15.13
N ALA A 301 9.84 -19.58 -16.11
CA ALA A 301 10.41 -20.82 -16.63
C ALA A 301 11.39 -21.47 -15.65
N GLY A 302 11.54 -22.80 -15.76
CA GLY A 302 12.45 -23.56 -14.91
C GLY A 302 11.94 -23.80 -13.49
N ILE A 303 12.87 -24.13 -12.60
CA ILE A 303 12.62 -24.58 -11.22
C ILE A 303 13.06 -23.54 -10.17
N GLN A 304 13.35 -22.31 -10.58
CA GLN A 304 13.78 -21.27 -9.66
C GLN A 304 12.57 -20.65 -8.93
N ALA A 305 12.82 -20.22 -7.70
CA ALA A 305 11.84 -19.45 -6.95
C ALA A 305 11.61 -18.09 -7.63
N ASN A 306 10.35 -17.66 -7.66
CA ASN A 306 9.94 -16.38 -8.22
C ASN A 306 9.12 -15.61 -7.18
N ASP A 307 8.73 -14.38 -7.52
CA ASP A 307 7.96 -13.51 -6.65
C ASP A 307 6.46 -13.68 -6.90
N SER A 308 5.69 -13.82 -5.81
CA SER A 308 4.22 -13.87 -5.87
C SER A 308 3.61 -12.61 -6.48
N LYS A 309 4.23 -11.44 -6.25
CA LYS A 309 3.78 -10.16 -6.82
C LYS A 309 3.83 -10.18 -8.34
N ASP A 310 4.95 -10.64 -8.89
CA ASP A 310 5.14 -10.68 -10.35
C ASP A 310 4.16 -11.65 -11.01
N LEU A 311 3.90 -12.79 -10.34
CA LEU A 311 2.89 -13.73 -10.82
C LEU A 311 1.47 -13.17 -10.77
N ILE A 312 1.07 -12.54 -9.66
CA ILE A 312 -0.25 -11.93 -9.51
C ILE A 312 -0.48 -10.88 -10.60
N ASN A 313 0.52 -10.02 -10.81
CA ASN A 313 0.44 -8.99 -11.84
C ASN A 313 0.30 -9.60 -13.24
N PHE A 314 1.13 -10.57 -13.56
CA PHE A 314 1.05 -11.30 -14.82
C PHE A 314 -0.31 -11.97 -15.03
N LEU A 315 -0.85 -12.65 -14.01
CA LEU A 315 -2.14 -13.34 -14.13
C LEU A 315 -3.31 -12.35 -14.29
N LEU A 316 -3.33 -11.24 -13.55
CA LEU A 316 -4.36 -10.21 -13.72
C LEU A 316 -4.34 -9.62 -15.13
N GLU A 317 -3.16 -9.31 -15.65
CA GLU A 317 -3.00 -8.80 -16.99
C GLU A 317 -3.43 -9.85 -18.04
N ARG A 318 -2.95 -11.08 -17.90
CA ARG A 318 -3.23 -12.15 -18.87
C ARG A 318 -4.69 -12.56 -18.89
N PHE A 319 -5.31 -12.74 -17.72
CA PHE A 319 -6.75 -13.02 -17.63
C PHE A 319 -7.58 -11.86 -18.20
N HIS A 320 -7.17 -10.60 -17.95
CA HIS A 320 -7.83 -9.47 -18.59
C HIS A 320 -7.75 -9.56 -20.11
N GLN A 321 -6.57 -9.80 -20.68
CA GLN A 321 -6.37 -9.91 -22.12
C GLN A 321 -7.17 -11.04 -22.76
N GLU A 322 -7.24 -12.20 -22.10
CA GLU A 322 -7.95 -13.38 -22.59
C GLU A 322 -9.48 -13.25 -22.46
N LEU A 323 -9.96 -12.60 -21.38
CA LEU A 323 -11.37 -12.52 -21.03
C LEU A 323 -12.02 -11.17 -21.39
N ASN A 324 -11.28 -10.30 -22.08
CA ASN A 324 -11.78 -8.98 -22.44
C ASN A 324 -12.73 -9.07 -23.63
N LEU A 325 -13.98 -8.70 -23.39
CA LEU A 325 -15.05 -8.67 -24.38
C LEU A 325 -15.12 -7.35 -25.13
N ALA A 326 -14.35 -6.34 -24.71
CA ALA A 326 -14.26 -5.08 -25.43
C ALA A 326 -13.84 -5.35 -26.87
N THR A 327 -14.70 -5.02 -27.80
CA THR A 327 -14.54 -5.35 -29.21
C THR A 327 -13.30 -4.67 -29.75
N LYS A 328 -12.38 -5.48 -30.26
CA LYS A 328 -11.31 -5.04 -31.16
C LYS A 328 -11.85 -4.66 -32.56
N GLU A 329 -13.15 -4.42 -32.67
CA GLU A 329 -13.76 -3.91 -33.86
C GLU A 329 -13.61 -2.40 -33.87
N ASN A 330 -12.47 -1.96 -34.33
CA ASN A 330 -12.34 -0.83 -35.25
C ASN A 330 -10.84 -0.57 -35.42
N GLY A 331 -10.19 -1.46 -36.19
CA GLY A 331 -9.03 -1.09 -36.98
C GLY A 331 -9.44 -0.12 -38.09
N MET A 332 -10.15 0.92 -37.74
CA MET A 332 -10.19 2.15 -38.53
C MET A 332 -9.30 3.14 -37.81
N ASP A 333 -8.26 3.54 -38.51
CA ASP A 333 -7.52 4.76 -38.23
C ASP A 333 -8.53 5.89 -38.01
N ASN A 334 -9.00 6.04 -36.78
CA ASN A 334 -9.67 7.25 -36.36
C ASN A 334 -8.63 8.33 -36.56
N GLU A 335 -8.86 9.21 -37.52
CA GLU A 335 -8.12 10.43 -37.76
C GLU A 335 -7.72 10.98 -36.37
N VAL A 336 -6.41 11.06 -36.16
CA VAL A 336 -5.84 11.65 -34.95
C VAL A 336 -6.45 13.03 -34.83
N ASN A 337 -7.46 13.16 -34.01
CA ASN A 337 -8.05 14.44 -33.67
C ASN A 337 -6.93 15.27 -33.06
N THR A 338 -6.32 16.14 -33.84
CA THR A 338 -5.13 16.92 -33.51
C THR A 338 -5.38 17.93 -32.39
N ASN A 339 -6.62 18.08 -31.96
CA ASN A 339 -6.95 18.89 -30.79
C ASN A 339 -6.66 18.10 -29.50
N MET A 340 -5.47 18.24 -28.98
CA MET A 340 -5.13 17.75 -27.64
C MET A 340 -6.17 18.28 -26.64
N PRO A 341 -6.78 17.40 -25.83
CA PRO A 341 -7.76 17.84 -24.84
C PRO A 341 -7.15 18.82 -23.86
N ASP A 342 -7.95 19.74 -23.37
CA ASP A 342 -7.51 20.66 -22.30
C ASP A 342 -7.29 19.90 -21.00
N GLN A 343 -6.03 19.52 -20.76
CA GLN A 343 -5.62 18.79 -19.57
C GLN A 343 -5.85 19.56 -18.25
N SER A 344 -6.16 20.85 -18.29
CA SER A 344 -6.48 21.63 -17.10
C SER A 344 -7.93 21.46 -16.63
N ASN A 345 -8.79 20.87 -17.45
CA ASN A 345 -10.17 20.56 -17.11
C ASN A 345 -10.30 19.13 -16.58
N GLU A 346 -10.39 18.98 -15.26
CA GLU A 346 -10.51 17.68 -14.59
C GLU A 346 -11.70 16.86 -15.09
N GLN A 347 -12.89 17.48 -15.22
CA GLN A 347 -14.12 16.80 -15.63
C GLN A 347 -14.03 16.30 -17.08
N GLN A 348 -13.42 17.09 -17.94
CA GLN A 348 -13.22 16.71 -19.34
C GLN A 348 -12.24 15.54 -19.45
N MET A 349 -11.11 15.60 -18.71
CA MET A 349 -10.13 14.52 -18.68
C MET A 349 -10.71 13.23 -18.11
N LEU A 350 -11.49 13.34 -17.02
CA LEU A 350 -12.20 12.21 -16.45
C LEU A 350 -13.17 11.57 -17.45
N LYS A 351 -13.98 12.40 -18.12
CA LYS A 351 -14.93 11.90 -19.12
C LYS A 351 -14.23 11.16 -20.26
N LEU A 352 -13.18 11.75 -20.82
CA LEU A 352 -12.39 11.13 -21.88
C LEU A 352 -11.80 9.78 -21.44
N PHE A 353 -11.26 9.75 -20.21
CA PHE A 353 -10.73 8.52 -19.66
C PHE A 353 -11.82 7.45 -19.46
N LEU A 354 -13.00 7.82 -18.96
CA LEU A 354 -14.11 6.88 -18.74
C LEU A 354 -14.68 6.35 -20.04
N ASP A 355 -14.74 7.18 -21.07
CA ASP A 355 -15.19 6.77 -22.42
C ASP A 355 -14.18 5.77 -23.02
N ASP A 356 -12.87 6.08 -22.97
CA ASP A 356 -11.79 5.18 -23.41
C ASP A 356 -11.75 3.86 -22.58
N PHE A 357 -11.98 3.96 -21.27
CA PHE A 357 -12.02 2.80 -20.39
C PHE A 357 -13.14 1.83 -20.78
N LYS A 358 -14.36 2.34 -21.04
CA LYS A 358 -15.49 1.50 -21.45
C LYS A 358 -15.26 0.81 -22.79
N GLU A 359 -14.53 1.46 -23.71
CA GLU A 359 -14.21 0.88 -25.01
C GLU A 359 -13.14 -0.22 -24.92
N LYS A 360 -12.22 -0.13 -23.95
CA LYS A 360 -11.05 -1.00 -23.86
C LYS A 360 -11.13 -2.09 -22.82
N PHE A 361 -11.92 -1.89 -21.76
CA PHE A 361 -11.90 -2.74 -20.59
C PHE A 361 -13.30 -3.29 -20.26
N ASP A 362 -13.59 -4.48 -20.75
CA ASP A 362 -14.81 -5.23 -20.38
C ASP A 362 -14.44 -6.69 -20.10
N SER A 363 -13.90 -6.93 -18.94
CA SER A 363 -13.58 -8.28 -18.48
C SER A 363 -13.96 -8.47 -17.00
N PRO A 364 -14.13 -9.70 -16.54
CA PRO A 364 -14.30 -9.97 -15.10
C PRO A 364 -13.15 -9.41 -14.26
N ILE A 365 -11.95 -9.34 -14.82
CA ILE A 365 -10.78 -8.80 -14.12
C ILE A 365 -10.88 -7.29 -13.97
N SER A 366 -11.20 -6.56 -15.04
CA SER A 366 -11.38 -5.11 -14.96
C SER A 366 -12.52 -4.74 -14.02
N ASN A 367 -13.62 -5.51 -14.03
CA ASN A 367 -14.78 -5.28 -13.18
C ASN A 367 -14.52 -5.57 -11.69
N LEU A 368 -13.60 -6.50 -11.39
CA LEU A 368 -13.32 -6.93 -10.01
C LEU A 368 -12.10 -6.23 -9.39
N PHE A 369 -11.03 -6.01 -10.18
CA PHE A 369 -9.71 -5.62 -9.64
C PHE A 369 -9.22 -4.25 -10.11
N TYR A 370 -9.85 -3.62 -11.11
CA TYR A 370 -9.38 -2.33 -11.59
C TYR A 370 -9.98 -1.18 -10.80
N GLY A 371 -9.11 -0.35 -10.26
CA GLY A 371 -9.41 0.95 -9.72
C GLY A 371 -8.84 2.06 -10.61
N MET A 372 -9.06 3.29 -10.23
CA MET A 372 -8.64 4.47 -10.99
C MET A 372 -7.77 5.37 -10.13
N LEU A 373 -6.64 5.79 -10.69
CA LEU A 373 -5.76 6.82 -10.16
C LEU A 373 -6.03 8.15 -10.85
N GLU A 374 -5.89 9.22 -10.11
CA GLU A 374 -5.83 10.59 -10.59
C GLU A 374 -4.45 11.15 -10.33
N THR A 375 -3.81 11.66 -11.37
CA THR A 375 -2.53 12.34 -11.28
C THR A 375 -2.73 13.84 -11.50
N LYS A 376 -2.22 14.65 -10.56
CA LYS A 376 -2.21 16.11 -10.64
C LYS A 376 -0.79 16.62 -10.78
N SER A 377 -0.58 17.45 -11.79
CA SER A 377 0.69 18.10 -12.02
C SER A 377 0.49 19.61 -12.09
N GLN A 378 0.96 20.35 -11.07
CA GLN A 378 0.84 21.80 -10.98
C GLN A 378 2.15 22.47 -11.33
N CYS A 379 2.19 23.20 -12.43
CA CYS A 379 3.34 24.04 -12.78
C CYS A 379 3.50 25.20 -11.78
N LYS A 380 4.69 25.36 -11.22
CA LYS A 380 4.98 26.48 -10.29
C LYS A 380 5.22 27.81 -11.01
N GLY A 381 5.43 27.80 -12.33
CA GLY A 381 5.60 29.01 -13.12
C GLY A 381 4.29 29.72 -13.44
N CYS A 382 3.23 29.00 -13.83
CA CYS A 382 1.91 29.56 -14.18
C CYS A 382 0.77 29.09 -13.31
N ASN A 383 1.03 28.22 -12.32
CA ASN A 383 0.06 27.62 -11.41
C ASN A 383 -1.05 26.76 -12.06
N VAL A 384 -0.97 26.49 -13.37
CA VAL A 384 -1.93 25.62 -14.03
C VAL A 384 -1.76 24.18 -13.53
N ILE A 385 -2.88 23.53 -13.25
CA ILE A 385 -2.93 22.13 -12.86
C ILE A 385 -3.34 21.33 -14.10
N LYS A 386 -2.64 20.24 -14.36
CA LYS A 386 -3.00 19.25 -15.38
C LYS A 386 -3.44 17.97 -14.68
N TYR A 387 -4.45 17.35 -15.23
CA TYR A 387 -5.06 16.12 -14.75
C TYR A 387 -4.81 14.99 -15.72
N ASN A 388 -4.54 13.81 -15.20
CA ASN A 388 -4.49 12.57 -15.96
C ASN A 388 -5.08 11.44 -15.12
N PHE A 389 -5.74 10.50 -15.79
CA PHE A 389 -6.34 9.33 -15.14
C PHE A 389 -5.74 8.06 -15.72
N GLN A 390 -5.59 7.04 -14.88
CA GLN A 390 -5.08 5.73 -15.29
C GLN A 390 -5.67 4.62 -14.43
N VAL A 391 -5.73 3.42 -14.97
CA VAL A 391 -6.14 2.24 -14.21
C VAL A 391 -5.01 1.70 -13.34
N TYR A 392 -5.37 1.04 -12.25
CA TYR A 392 -4.46 0.19 -11.49
C TYR A 392 -5.18 -1.09 -11.08
N SER A 393 -4.46 -2.19 -10.98
CA SER A 393 -4.96 -3.49 -10.54
C SER A 393 -4.47 -3.88 -9.14
N PHE A 394 -3.37 -3.29 -8.68
CA PHE A 394 -2.88 -3.42 -7.31
C PHE A 394 -2.11 -2.17 -6.87
N LEU A 395 -2.00 -1.97 -5.56
CA LEU A 395 -1.22 -0.89 -4.97
C LEU A 395 0.12 -1.42 -4.47
N GLU A 396 1.18 -0.67 -4.70
CA GLU A 396 2.50 -0.99 -4.18
C GLU A 396 2.95 0.08 -3.19
N PHE A 397 3.26 -0.33 -1.95
CA PHE A 397 3.71 0.57 -0.90
C PHE A 397 5.19 0.31 -0.56
N PRO A 398 6.10 1.20 -0.96
CA PRO A 398 7.53 1.07 -0.69
C PRO A 398 7.83 1.41 0.78
N LEU A 399 7.86 0.41 1.66
CA LEU A 399 7.89 0.57 3.12
C LEU A 399 9.08 1.40 3.61
N GLN A 400 10.26 1.23 3.01
CA GLN A 400 11.43 2.03 3.35
C GLN A 400 11.21 3.52 3.06
N GLN A 401 10.57 3.84 1.94
CA GLN A 401 10.27 5.24 1.57
C GLN A 401 9.17 5.82 2.47
N VAL A 402 8.18 5.00 2.85
CA VAL A 402 7.17 5.37 3.84
C VAL A 402 7.84 5.76 5.17
N ASN A 403 8.74 4.93 5.68
CA ASN A 403 9.47 5.25 6.91
C ASN A 403 10.30 6.52 6.78
N GLN A 404 11.02 6.70 5.67
CA GLN A 404 11.81 7.90 5.40
C GLN A 404 10.94 9.17 5.34
N TYR A 405 9.75 9.07 4.76
CA TYR A 405 8.81 10.19 4.69
C TYR A 405 8.36 10.66 6.09
N PHE A 406 8.01 9.73 6.97
CA PHE A 406 7.60 10.07 8.34
C PHE A 406 8.78 10.51 9.22
N PHE A 407 9.98 9.98 8.98
CA PHE A 407 11.21 10.50 9.59
C PHE A 407 11.46 11.96 9.19
N ASN A 408 11.36 12.28 7.91
CA ASN A 408 11.56 13.63 7.39
C ASN A 408 10.51 14.63 7.94
N LYS A 409 9.30 14.14 8.25
CA LYS A 409 8.26 14.91 8.94
C LYS A 409 8.54 15.09 10.44
N GLY A 410 9.54 14.44 11.01
CA GLY A 410 9.82 14.43 12.44
C GLY A 410 8.81 13.63 13.27
N ALA A 411 8.01 12.77 12.64
CA ALA A 411 6.97 11.98 13.31
C ALA A 411 7.56 10.78 14.06
N ARG A 412 8.69 10.21 13.60
CA ARG A 412 9.35 9.07 14.23
C ARG A 412 10.85 9.01 13.89
N PRO A 413 11.67 8.22 14.63
CA PRO A 413 13.06 7.98 14.27
C PRO A 413 13.13 7.10 13.00
N LEU A 414 14.25 7.21 12.26
CA LEU A 414 14.51 6.35 11.10
C LEU A 414 14.73 4.89 11.52
N VAL A 415 15.41 4.71 12.65
CA VAL A 415 15.69 3.43 13.30
C VAL A 415 15.36 3.57 14.79
N THR A 416 14.75 2.56 15.37
CA THR A 416 14.38 2.51 16.79
C THR A 416 15.62 2.35 17.69
N LYS A 417 15.49 2.54 19.00
CA LYS A 417 16.61 2.45 19.95
C LYS A 417 17.28 1.07 19.99
N ASP A 418 16.54 0.03 19.64
CA ASP A 418 17.01 -1.37 19.54
C ASP A 418 17.57 -1.74 18.16
N GLY A 419 17.76 -0.76 17.28
CA GLY A 419 18.37 -0.96 15.97
C GLY A 419 17.45 -1.53 14.90
N LYS A 420 16.12 -1.61 15.15
CA LYS A 420 15.13 -2.13 14.19
C LYS A 420 14.47 -1.00 13.41
N ASN A 421 13.88 -1.35 12.28
CA ASN A 421 12.99 -0.43 11.59
C ASN A 421 11.70 -0.23 12.40
N PRO A 422 11.16 0.99 12.47
CA PRO A 422 9.89 1.26 13.13
C PRO A 422 8.72 0.51 12.48
N ASP A 423 7.72 0.18 13.29
CA ASP A 423 6.44 -0.32 12.79
C ASP A 423 5.79 0.70 11.87
N ILE A 424 5.14 0.22 10.81
CA ILE A 424 4.42 1.03 9.84
C ILE A 424 2.93 0.69 9.93
N ASP A 425 2.08 1.69 10.00
CA ASP A 425 0.64 1.51 9.85
C ASP A 425 0.24 1.55 8.37
N LEU A 426 -0.70 0.71 7.95
CA LEU A 426 -1.16 0.68 6.57
C LEU A 426 -1.74 2.04 6.11
N TYR A 427 -2.35 2.80 7.02
CA TYR A 427 -2.83 4.14 6.70
C TYR A 427 -1.69 5.13 6.42
N GLU A 428 -0.54 4.96 7.03
CA GLU A 428 0.66 5.74 6.70
C GLU A 428 1.15 5.46 5.28
N CYS A 429 0.99 4.22 4.82
CA CYS A 429 1.30 3.87 3.42
C CYS A 429 0.38 4.61 2.45
N PHE A 430 -0.92 4.71 2.74
CA PHE A 430 -1.86 5.50 1.94
C PHE A 430 -1.55 6.99 1.99
N GLU A 431 -1.19 7.54 3.16
CA GLU A 431 -0.77 8.94 3.29
C GLU A 431 0.47 9.24 2.45
N HIS A 432 1.48 8.37 2.53
CA HIS A 432 2.68 8.49 1.71
C HIS A 432 2.37 8.39 0.21
N TYR A 433 1.45 7.50 -0.18
CA TYR A 433 1.07 7.30 -1.59
C TYR A 433 0.48 8.58 -2.20
N GLY A 434 -0.40 9.25 -1.47
CA GLY A 434 -1.03 10.51 -1.90
C GLY A 434 -0.20 11.77 -1.64
N LYS A 435 1.08 11.65 -1.25
CA LYS A 435 1.94 12.81 -1.00
C LYS A 435 2.15 13.66 -2.25
N VAL A 436 2.44 14.92 -2.02
CA VAL A 436 2.85 15.82 -3.11
C VAL A 436 4.38 15.83 -3.22
N ASP A 437 4.89 15.44 -4.36
CA ASP A 437 6.30 15.50 -4.71
C ASP A 437 6.62 16.80 -5.47
N LEU A 438 7.73 17.42 -5.12
CA LEU A 438 8.22 18.61 -5.83
C LEU A 438 9.25 18.18 -6.89
N MET A 439 8.86 18.32 -8.14
CA MET A 439 9.70 18.04 -9.30
C MET A 439 10.55 19.28 -9.60
N THR A 440 11.81 19.26 -9.16
CA THR A 440 12.75 20.39 -9.26
C THR A 440 14.08 19.96 -9.86
N GLY A 441 14.87 20.89 -10.33
CA GLY A 441 16.19 20.63 -10.91
C GLY A 441 16.11 19.77 -12.18
N GLU A 442 16.78 18.62 -12.18
CA GLU A 442 16.76 17.66 -13.30
C GLU A 442 15.41 16.99 -13.50
N ASN A 443 14.54 17.01 -12.49
CA ASN A 443 13.20 16.44 -12.53
C ASN A 443 12.12 17.46 -12.89
N GLN A 444 12.47 18.66 -13.37
CA GLN A 444 11.51 19.64 -13.82
C GLN A 444 10.62 19.09 -14.94
N MET A 445 9.36 19.48 -14.93
CA MET A 445 8.38 19.04 -15.93
C MET A 445 8.17 20.14 -16.98
N PHE A 446 8.00 19.70 -18.24
CA PHE A 446 7.69 20.63 -19.33
C PHE A 446 6.26 21.15 -19.20
N CYS A 447 6.11 22.46 -19.19
CA CYS A 447 4.82 23.12 -19.17
C CYS A 447 4.50 23.73 -20.54
N ASN A 448 3.45 23.23 -21.21
CA ASN A 448 3.04 23.70 -22.54
C ASN A 448 2.61 25.18 -22.54
N ILE A 449 2.10 25.69 -21.39
CA ILE A 449 1.67 27.08 -21.27
C ILE A 449 2.88 28.01 -21.11
N CYS A 450 3.84 27.63 -20.25
CA CYS A 450 5.09 28.37 -20.10
C CYS A 450 6.07 28.12 -21.23
N ASN A 451 5.85 27.08 -22.03
CA ASN A 451 6.73 26.58 -23.09
C ASN A 451 8.17 26.33 -22.64
N LYS A 452 8.36 25.83 -21.44
CA LYS A 452 9.67 25.51 -20.84
C LYS A 452 9.54 24.51 -19.68
N LEU A 453 10.68 23.95 -19.25
CA LEU A 453 10.78 23.18 -18.02
C LEU A 453 10.56 24.12 -16.82
N ASN A 454 9.73 23.70 -15.89
CA ASN A 454 9.46 24.41 -14.63
C ASN A 454 9.38 23.44 -13.47
N ASP A 455 9.67 23.95 -12.29
CA ASP A 455 9.33 23.25 -11.06
C ASP A 455 7.84 22.97 -11.02
N SER A 456 7.48 21.78 -10.61
CA SER A 456 6.08 21.33 -10.56
C SER A 456 5.78 20.59 -9.27
N ALA A 457 4.57 20.73 -8.76
CA ALA A 457 4.04 19.86 -7.72
C ALA A 457 3.30 18.71 -8.38
N TYR A 458 3.68 17.49 -8.06
CA TYR A 458 3.14 16.26 -8.62
C TYR A 458 2.54 15.39 -7.54
N SER A 459 1.35 14.84 -7.76
CA SER A 459 0.75 13.88 -6.85
C SER A 459 -0.07 12.85 -7.62
N THR A 460 -0.06 11.62 -7.12
CA THR A 460 -0.93 10.55 -7.59
C THR A 460 -1.82 10.12 -6.43
N ILE A 461 -3.12 10.18 -6.62
CA ILE A 461 -4.12 9.86 -5.60
C ILE A 461 -5.10 8.81 -6.13
N LEU A 462 -5.70 8.06 -5.24
CA LEU A 462 -6.77 7.12 -5.60
C LEU A 462 -8.02 7.91 -5.98
N TYR A 463 -8.46 7.83 -7.23
CA TYR A 463 -9.75 8.39 -7.63
C TYR A 463 -10.88 7.47 -7.18
N SER A 464 -10.83 6.20 -7.56
CA SER A 464 -11.77 5.16 -7.12
C SER A 464 -11.06 3.84 -6.86
N ALA A 465 -11.67 3.00 -6.05
CA ALA A 465 -11.09 1.73 -5.65
C ALA A 465 -11.92 0.54 -6.15
N PRO A 466 -11.28 -0.62 -6.43
CA PRO A 466 -11.90 -1.80 -7.03
C PRO A 466 -12.74 -2.61 -6.02
N THR A 467 -13.49 -3.60 -6.51
CA THR A 467 -14.19 -4.56 -5.63
C THR A 467 -13.23 -5.40 -4.79
N TYR A 468 -12.11 -5.81 -5.38
CA TYR A 468 -11.03 -6.51 -4.69
C TYR A 468 -9.76 -5.67 -4.79
N LEU A 469 -9.28 -5.21 -3.65
CA LEU A 469 -8.09 -4.38 -3.54
C LEU A 469 -6.91 -5.25 -3.12
N ILE A 470 -5.88 -5.29 -3.96
CA ILE A 470 -4.64 -6.00 -3.71
C ILE A 470 -3.56 -4.97 -3.35
N ILE A 471 -2.86 -5.21 -2.24
CA ILE A 471 -1.82 -4.31 -1.73
C ILE A 471 -0.52 -5.10 -1.57
N ASN A 472 0.52 -4.69 -2.25
CA ASN A 472 1.88 -5.19 -2.08
C ASN A 472 2.65 -4.32 -1.09
N LEU A 473 3.18 -4.95 -0.06
CA LEU A 473 4.07 -4.35 0.94
C LEU A 473 5.52 -4.48 0.45
N ASN A 474 5.93 -3.56 -0.44
CA ASN A 474 7.25 -3.60 -1.06
C ASN A 474 8.37 -3.34 -0.03
N ARG A 475 9.16 -4.38 0.21
CA ARG A 475 10.28 -4.39 1.16
C ARG A 475 11.64 -4.16 0.48
N GLY A 476 11.64 -3.64 -0.76
CA GLY A 476 12.84 -3.41 -1.56
C GLY A 476 13.38 -4.70 -2.21
N LYS A 477 14.46 -4.54 -2.95
CA LYS A 477 15.09 -5.64 -3.66
C LYS A 477 15.53 -6.74 -2.69
N GLY A 478 15.05 -7.95 -2.92
CA GLY A 478 15.32 -9.10 -2.04
C GLY A 478 14.49 -9.11 -0.75
N ALA A 479 13.45 -8.26 -0.63
CA ALA A 479 12.60 -8.14 0.56
C ALA A 479 13.37 -7.90 1.88
N VAL A 480 14.49 -7.16 1.80
CA VAL A 480 15.43 -6.96 2.91
C VAL A 480 14.97 -5.93 3.95
N TYR A 481 13.96 -5.12 3.65
CA TYR A 481 13.44 -4.14 4.59
C TYR A 481 12.48 -4.80 5.59
N GLU A 482 13.03 -5.22 6.71
CA GLU A 482 12.27 -5.84 7.78
C GLU A 482 11.62 -4.78 8.67
N CYS A 483 10.31 -4.69 8.66
CA CYS A 483 9.52 -3.91 9.60
C CYS A 483 8.18 -4.59 9.83
N LYS A 484 7.59 -4.32 10.97
CA LYS A 484 6.21 -4.72 11.24
C LYS A 484 5.26 -3.78 10.50
N VAL A 485 4.25 -4.32 9.83
CA VAL A 485 3.17 -3.54 9.21
C VAL A 485 1.87 -3.85 9.91
N ASN A 486 1.27 -2.84 10.52
CA ASN A 486 -0.04 -2.95 11.14
C ASN A 486 -1.11 -2.72 10.07
N PHE A 487 -1.95 -3.71 9.83
CA PHE A 487 -3.06 -3.62 8.89
C PHE A 487 -4.37 -4.08 9.54
N PRO A 488 -5.47 -3.34 9.33
CA PRO A 488 -6.75 -3.66 9.93
C PRO A 488 -7.43 -4.81 9.20
N GLU A 489 -8.32 -5.53 9.89
CA GLU A 489 -9.24 -6.48 9.25
C GLU A 489 -10.28 -5.76 8.40
N GLN A 490 -10.84 -4.66 8.92
CA GLN A 490 -11.69 -3.75 8.18
C GLN A 490 -10.91 -2.48 7.85
N LEU A 491 -10.62 -2.31 6.57
CA LEU A 491 -9.88 -1.17 6.04
C LEU A 491 -10.85 -0.13 5.51
N ASN A 492 -10.78 1.09 6.03
CA ASN A 492 -11.56 2.22 5.54
C ASN A 492 -10.65 3.24 4.85
N ILE A 493 -10.71 3.31 3.53
CA ILE A 493 -9.90 4.21 2.71
C ILE A 493 -10.64 5.49 2.31
N PHE A 494 -11.76 5.80 2.96
CA PHE A 494 -12.59 6.98 2.63
C PHE A 494 -11.77 8.28 2.54
N ASN A 495 -10.82 8.49 3.43
CA ASN A 495 -10.00 9.71 3.42
C ASN A 495 -8.95 9.75 2.31
N PHE A 496 -8.67 8.63 1.66
CA PHE A 496 -7.60 8.48 0.67
C PHE A 496 -8.11 8.37 -0.77
N VAL A 497 -9.41 8.35 -1.00
CA VAL A 497 -10.02 8.32 -2.33
C VAL A 497 -10.71 9.65 -2.65
N THR A 498 -10.70 10.05 -3.92
CA THR A 498 -11.38 11.27 -4.37
C THR A 498 -12.88 11.03 -4.54
N PHE A 499 -13.28 9.94 -5.19
CA PHE A 499 -14.68 9.58 -5.42
C PHE A 499 -15.30 8.92 -4.18
N LYS A 500 -15.86 9.76 -3.29
CA LYS A 500 -16.41 9.35 -1.99
C LYS A 500 -17.66 8.49 -2.04
N HIS A 501 -18.36 8.46 -3.18
CA HIS A 501 -19.57 7.66 -3.37
C HIS A 501 -19.29 6.23 -3.84
N GLY A 502 -18.03 5.90 -4.10
CA GLY A 502 -17.58 4.56 -4.49
C GLY A 502 -17.33 3.64 -3.30
N ILE A 503 -16.62 2.56 -3.57
CA ILE A 503 -16.21 1.59 -2.55
C ILE A 503 -15.08 2.19 -1.71
N THR A 504 -15.27 2.24 -0.40
CA THR A 504 -14.27 2.80 0.53
C THR A 504 -14.00 1.92 1.75
N VAL A 505 -14.84 0.92 2.00
CA VAL A 505 -14.70 0.03 3.16
C VAL A 505 -14.50 -1.40 2.69
N TYR A 506 -13.49 -2.03 3.23
CA TYR A 506 -13.02 -3.36 2.84
C TYR A 506 -12.85 -4.27 4.03
N GLU A 507 -12.89 -5.56 3.77
CA GLU A 507 -12.57 -6.63 4.72
C GLU A 507 -11.40 -7.47 4.19
N LEU A 508 -10.42 -7.73 5.04
CA LEU A 508 -9.30 -8.60 4.73
C LEU A 508 -9.80 -10.05 4.57
N TYR A 509 -9.44 -10.69 3.44
CA TYR A 509 -9.83 -12.09 3.20
C TYR A 509 -8.66 -13.00 2.85
N ALA A 510 -7.51 -12.45 2.43
CA ALA A 510 -6.32 -13.26 2.23
C ALA A 510 -5.03 -12.44 2.45
N VAL A 511 -3.97 -13.12 2.84
CA VAL A 511 -2.63 -12.57 3.04
C VAL A 511 -1.60 -13.56 2.52
N ILE A 512 -0.73 -13.14 1.64
CA ILE A 512 0.50 -13.89 1.32
C ILE A 512 1.58 -13.43 2.28
N CYS A 513 2.17 -14.39 2.99
CA CYS A 513 3.32 -14.17 3.85
C CYS A 513 4.57 -14.80 3.26
N HIS A 514 5.70 -14.13 3.47
CA HIS A 514 7.02 -14.64 3.13
C HIS A 514 7.73 -15.11 4.40
N LEU A 515 8.19 -16.36 4.38
CA LEU A 515 8.96 -17.02 5.43
C LEU A 515 10.44 -17.07 4.99
N GLY A 516 11.33 -16.43 5.71
CA GLY A 516 12.76 -16.47 5.43
C GLY A 516 13.42 -15.10 5.30
N PRO A 517 14.76 -15.07 5.21
CA PRO A 517 15.51 -13.82 5.34
C PRO A 517 15.56 -12.97 4.06
N SER A 518 15.16 -13.51 2.91
CA SER A 518 15.12 -12.74 1.65
C SER A 518 14.13 -13.35 0.65
N SER A 519 13.63 -12.56 -0.29
CA SER A 519 12.71 -13.03 -1.35
C SER A 519 13.32 -14.10 -2.27
N MET A 520 14.63 -14.21 -2.31
CA MET A 520 15.33 -15.23 -3.12
C MET A 520 15.61 -16.53 -2.38
N SER A 521 15.48 -16.54 -1.04
CA SER A 521 15.71 -17.72 -0.19
C SER A 521 14.66 -17.74 0.91
N GLY A 522 13.48 -18.18 0.57
CA GLY A 522 12.36 -18.22 1.51
C GLY A 522 11.25 -19.08 0.99
N HIS A 523 10.13 -18.99 1.65
CA HIS A 523 8.94 -19.76 1.35
C HIS A 523 7.71 -18.88 1.41
N PHE A 524 6.83 -18.97 0.44
CA PHE A 524 5.57 -18.28 0.42
C PHE A 524 4.45 -19.17 0.93
N VAL A 525 3.63 -18.62 1.80
CA VAL A 525 2.41 -19.25 2.30
C VAL A 525 1.22 -18.30 2.17
N ALA A 526 0.01 -18.84 2.06
CA ALA A 526 -1.19 -18.05 2.00
C ALA A 526 -2.08 -18.30 3.21
N TYR A 527 -2.54 -17.23 3.83
CA TYR A 527 -3.64 -17.25 4.77
C TYR A 527 -4.89 -16.81 4.03
N CYS A 528 -5.90 -17.63 3.94
CA CYS A 528 -7.14 -17.28 3.26
C CYS A 528 -8.35 -17.56 4.13
N ARG A 529 -9.32 -16.67 4.05
CA ARG A 529 -10.64 -16.86 4.63
C ARG A 529 -11.47 -17.66 3.64
N ASN A 530 -11.73 -18.92 3.97
CA ASN A 530 -12.42 -19.83 3.06
C ASN A 530 -13.82 -19.28 2.71
N ARG A 531 -14.17 -19.34 1.43
CA ARG A 531 -15.42 -18.76 0.91
C ARG A 531 -16.69 -19.47 1.36
N ILE A 532 -16.58 -20.71 1.86
CA ILE A 532 -17.71 -21.54 2.28
C ILE A 532 -18.03 -21.32 3.76
N ASP A 533 -17.06 -21.60 4.66
CA ASP A 533 -17.28 -21.54 6.12
C ASP A 533 -16.79 -20.24 6.76
N ASN A 534 -16.17 -19.35 5.96
CA ASN A 534 -15.68 -18.05 6.38
C ASN A 534 -14.62 -18.09 7.49
N LYS A 535 -13.97 -19.25 7.73
CA LYS A 535 -12.86 -19.41 8.67
C LYS A 535 -11.54 -19.20 7.99
N TRP A 536 -10.52 -18.85 8.76
CA TRP A 536 -9.17 -18.67 8.27
C TRP A 536 -8.42 -19.99 8.19
N TYR A 537 -7.73 -20.21 7.08
CA TYR A 537 -6.88 -21.37 6.82
C TYR A 537 -5.52 -20.93 6.34
N LEU A 538 -4.48 -21.60 6.85
CA LEU A 538 -3.12 -21.52 6.36
C LEU A 538 -2.93 -22.57 5.26
N TYR A 539 -2.63 -22.09 4.07
CA TYR A 539 -2.24 -22.91 2.91
C TYR A 539 -0.72 -22.84 2.78
N ASN A 540 -0.08 -23.94 3.11
CA ASN A 540 1.36 -24.16 3.02
C ASN A 540 1.61 -25.29 2.04
N ASP A 541 1.69 -24.94 0.75
CA ASP A 541 1.75 -25.89 -0.36
C ASP A 541 0.62 -26.95 -0.26
N ALA A 542 0.99 -28.23 -0.14
CA ALA A 542 0.05 -29.34 -0.02
C ALA A 542 -0.74 -29.36 1.32
N PHE A 543 -0.27 -28.66 2.32
CA PHE A 543 -0.86 -28.69 3.66
C PHE A 543 -1.82 -27.54 3.88
N VAL A 544 -3.01 -27.85 4.38
CA VAL A 544 -4.01 -26.86 4.72
C VAL A 544 -4.45 -27.07 6.17
N ASN A 545 -4.28 -26.05 6.99
CA ASN A 545 -4.59 -26.10 8.41
C ASN A 545 -5.55 -24.98 8.80
N LEU A 546 -6.52 -25.28 9.65
CA LEU A 546 -7.32 -24.25 10.31
C LEU A 546 -6.38 -23.36 11.14
N CYS A 547 -6.51 -22.09 10.99
CA CYS A 547 -5.74 -21.11 11.76
C CYS A 547 -6.66 -20.03 12.31
N THR A 548 -6.16 -19.29 13.26
CA THR A 548 -6.75 -18.02 13.63
C THR A 548 -6.41 -17.01 12.52
N LYS A 549 -7.14 -15.90 12.46
CA LYS A 549 -6.80 -14.73 11.65
C LYS A 549 -5.27 -14.54 11.66
N PRO A 550 -4.62 -14.22 10.53
CA PRO A 550 -3.19 -13.96 10.51
C PRO A 550 -2.87 -12.85 11.50
N GLN A 551 -2.49 -13.27 12.70
CA GLN A 551 -1.97 -12.37 13.71
C GLN A 551 -0.55 -12.07 13.30
N GLN A 552 -0.32 -10.81 13.14
CA GLN A 552 0.94 -10.24 12.80
C GLN A 552 2.10 -11.03 13.43
N TYR A 553 2.98 -11.62 12.61
CA TYR A 553 4.38 -11.96 12.90
C TYR A 553 4.75 -13.29 13.56
N ASN A 554 3.84 -14.20 13.89
CA ASN A 554 4.29 -15.49 14.42
C ASN A 554 4.73 -16.48 13.33
N GLU A 555 4.35 -16.22 12.06
CA GLU A 555 4.51 -17.20 10.98
C GLU A 555 4.93 -16.56 9.63
N GLY A 556 5.73 -15.50 9.64
CA GLY A 556 6.26 -14.86 8.44
C GLY A 556 5.89 -13.39 8.27
N MET A 557 6.56 -12.72 7.34
CA MET A 557 6.32 -11.31 7.03
C MET A 557 5.17 -11.18 6.04
N PRO A 558 4.08 -10.46 6.36
CA PRO A 558 3.05 -10.10 5.38
C PRO A 558 3.68 -9.42 4.17
N TYR A 559 3.32 -9.91 2.99
CA TYR A 559 3.88 -9.48 1.73
C TYR A 559 2.83 -8.91 0.78
N ILE A 560 1.69 -9.61 0.62
CA ILE A 560 0.57 -9.14 -0.18
C ILE A 560 -0.72 -9.30 0.62
N LEU A 561 -1.49 -8.23 0.69
CA LEU A 561 -2.79 -8.18 1.37
C LEU A 561 -3.91 -8.16 0.33
N PHE A 562 -4.94 -8.95 0.56
CA PHE A 562 -6.13 -9.02 -0.28
C PHE A 562 -7.35 -8.59 0.51
N TYR A 563 -7.97 -7.52 0.08
CA TYR A 563 -9.17 -6.95 0.66
C TYR A 563 -10.35 -7.06 -0.29
N ARG A 564 -11.53 -7.40 0.24
CA ARG A 564 -12.79 -7.38 -0.50
C ARG A 564 -13.68 -6.23 -0.03
N ALA A 565 -14.40 -5.61 -0.94
CA ALA A 565 -15.37 -4.57 -0.62
C ALA A 565 -16.46 -5.11 0.32
N LEU A 566 -16.73 -4.38 1.40
CA LEU A 566 -17.94 -4.57 2.17
C LEU A 566 -19.07 -3.84 1.45
N LYS A 567 -20.22 -4.50 1.24
CA LYS A 567 -21.38 -3.87 0.61
C LYS A 567 -21.76 -2.62 1.41
N SER A 568 -21.56 -1.43 0.84
CA SER A 568 -22.32 -0.27 1.25
C SER A 568 -23.77 -0.54 0.84
N GLY A 569 -24.71 -0.38 1.76
CA GLY A 569 -26.11 -0.78 1.58
C GLY A 569 -26.84 -0.01 0.47
N ARG A 570 -26.49 -0.27 -0.78
CA ARG A 570 -27.31 0.00 -1.96
C ARG A 570 -27.22 -1.23 -2.85
N ASN A 571 -28.38 -1.86 -3.01
CA ASN A 571 -28.59 -2.93 -3.99
C ASN A 571 -28.12 -2.45 -5.37
N SER A 572 -27.10 -3.08 -5.89
CA SER A 572 -26.92 -3.24 -7.32
C SER A 572 -26.65 -4.72 -7.52
N ASP A 573 -27.70 -5.42 -7.89
CA ASP A 573 -27.63 -6.73 -8.50
C ASP A 573 -26.80 -6.60 -9.79
N TYR A 574 -25.64 -7.25 -9.80
CA TYR A 574 -25.00 -7.81 -10.98
C TYR A 574 -24.41 -9.16 -10.58
#